data_9094e84f94442f2f326bcd39adca59ec
#
_entry.id   9094e84f94442f2f326bcd39adca59ec
#
_cell.length_a   1.000
_cell.length_b   1.000
_cell.length_c   1.000
_cell.angle_alpha   90.00
_cell.angle_beta   90.00
_cell.angle_gamma   90.00
#
_symmetry.space_group_name_H-M   'P 1'
#
loop_
_entity.id
_entity.type
_entity.pdbx_description
1 polymer ?
#
loop_
_entity_poly.entity_id
_entity_poly.type
_entity_poly.pdbx_seq_one_letter_code
_entity_poly.pdbx_strand_id
1 'polypeptide(L)'
;MLKKRFYLSFTLLLMLFLVSACSNTDNTDTDKKTEKKNAEVTLTDAKGEVVIPANPKRIIAPYLEDSLVALGVKPAAQWSIGDTVLDYLQPELKDVPKIGWDLPLEQAISNNPDLIIFSSPASIQKGQYEEYKKIAPTYVYKEEVSADWRKQLSQMGKILNKQDEAKKALADYDTKVADAKAKIHDSIGDESAAIIWVMADKFYLMENNRFSANVLYGDLGIKQPAFVEGLGGAAVQWDPIALEKLPEIKADHIFLVSKKGEAGLDLLAKSSIWNGLDAVKNGHVYEMNDPSNWTINGLIASEKTIDEVVKSLGK
;
A
#
# COMPACT_ATOMS: atom_id res chain seq x y z
N MET A 1 33.18 70.63 30.35
CA MET A 1 33.23 69.26 30.95
C MET A 1 31.89 68.72 31.43
N LEU A 2 30.78 69.47 31.38
CA LEU A 2 29.48 69.01 31.86
C LEU A 2 28.72 68.07 30.85
N LYS A 3 28.95 68.23 29.56
CA LYS A 3 28.26 67.44 28.55
C LYS A 3 28.62 65.93 28.47
N LYS A 4 29.85 65.57 28.84
CA LYS A 4 30.36 64.22 28.89
C LYS A 4 29.82 63.39 30.07
N ARG A 5 29.49 64.05 31.17
CA ARG A 5 28.91 63.37 32.36
C ARG A 5 27.44 63.02 32.20
N PHE A 6 26.73 63.78 31.38
CA PHE A 6 25.30 63.55 31.13
C PHE A 6 25.04 62.32 30.24
N TYR A 7 25.89 62.06 29.25
CA TYR A 7 25.80 60.89 28.41
C TYR A 7 26.17 59.58 29.14
N LEU A 8 27.13 59.67 30.11
CA LEU A 8 27.49 58.47 30.87
C LEU A 8 26.43 58.04 31.87
N SER A 9 25.63 58.98 32.42
CA SER A 9 24.53 58.69 33.32
C SER A 9 23.30 58.18 32.57
N PHE A 10 23.08 58.57 31.30
CA PHE A 10 21.99 58.12 30.48
C PHE A 10 22.23 56.71 29.93
N THR A 11 23.49 56.37 29.61
CA THR A 11 23.88 55.01 29.17
C THR A 11 23.82 54.02 30.33
N LEU A 12 24.11 54.42 31.56
CA LEU A 12 24.02 53.56 32.75
C LEU A 12 22.57 53.31 33.17
N LEU A 13 21.64 54.27 32.92
CA LEU A 13 20.24 54.13 33.21
C LEU A 13 19.53 53.20 32.18
N LEU A 14 20.02 53.15 30.92
CA LEU A 14 19.47 52.28 29.86
C LEU A 14 19.89 50.81 30.04
N MET A 15 21.03 50.54 30.72
CA MET A 15 21.46 49.17 31.04
C MET A 15 20.74 48.55 32.25
N LEU A 16 20.06 49.33 33.08
CA LEU A 16 19.32 48.84 34.25
C LEU A 16 17.89 48.32 33.92
N PHE A 17 17.41 48.55 32.70
CA PHE A 17 16.09 48.03 32.28
C PHE A 17 16.09 46.66 31.60
N LEU A 18 17.28 46.01 31.44
CA LEU A 18 17.39 44.71 30.77
C LEU A 18 17.58 43.51 31.72
N VAL A 19 17.48 43.66 33.02
CA VAL A 19 17.71 42.60 34.02
C VAL A 19 16.47 42.28 34.85
N SER A 20 15.27 42.69 34.42
CA SER A 20 14.04 42.43 35.18
C SER A 20 13.09 41.47 34.48
N ALA A 21 13.63 40.39 33.86
CA ALA A 21 12.81 39.33 33.27
C ALA A 21 13.41 37.95 33.53
N CYS A 22 13.63 37.62 34.80
CA CYS A 22 13.85 36.25 35.25
C CYS A 22 13.54 36.17 36.75
N SER A 23 12.32 35.84 37.10
CA SER A 23 11.93 35.05 38.26
C SER A 23 10.42 35.00 38.36
N ASN A 24 9.84 33.96 37.85
CA ASN A 24 8.73 33.32 38.56
C ASN A 24 8.78 31.82 38.22
N THR A 25 9.24 31.07 39.18
CA THR A 25 9.15 29.62 39.24
C THR A 25 7.75 29.31 39.70
N ASP A 26 6.91 28.82 38.80
CA ASP A 26 5.79 27.98 39.16
C ASP A 26 5.76 26.80 38.19
N ASN A 27 6.08 25.65 38.75
CA ASN A 27 5.91 24.34 38.12
C ASN A 27 4.45 24.12 37.80
N THR A 28 4.13 24.15 36.53
CA THR A 28 3.02 23.40 35.99
C THR A 28 3.52 22.81 34.67
N ASP A 29 3.86 21.53 34.73
CA ASP A 29 4.05 20.68 33.56
C ASP A 29 2.78 20.72 32.73
N THR A 30 2.77 21.59 31.75
CA THR A 30 1.81 21.52 30.65
C THR A 30 2.63 21.12 29.46
N ASP A 31 2.59 19.81 29.12
CA ASP A 31 3.04 19.27 27.85
C ASP A 31 2.45 20.12 26.73
N LYS A 32 3.15 21.15 26.33
CA LYS A 32 2.95 21.80 25.04
C LYS A 32 3.48 20.86 23.97
N LYS A 33 2.63 19.89 23.60
CA LYS A 33 2.72 19.22 22.32
C LYS A 33 2.78 20.32 21.26
N THR A 34 3.99 20.62 20.79
CA THR A 34 4.20 21.56 19.69
C THR A 34 3.52 20.94 18.48
N GLU A 35 2.30 21.37 18.16
CA GLU A 35 1.69 21.05 16.87
C GLU A 35 2.65 21.56 15.81
N LYS A 36 3.34 20.62 15.13
CA LYS A 36 4.05 20.91 13.89
C LYS A 36 3.01 21.50 12.94
N LYS A 37 3.02 22.81 12.73
CA LYS A 37 2.20 23.45 11.70
C LYS A 37 2.61 22.79 10.39
N ASN A 38 1.72 21.96 9.82
CA ASN A 38 1.92 21.44 8.48
C ASN A 38 2.06 22.63 7.54
N ALA A 39 3.20 22.71 6.85
CA ALA A 39 3.46 23.72 5.82
C ALA A 39 3.36 23.04 4.45
N GLU A 40 3.02 23.79 3.42
CA GLU A 40 3.16 23.33 2.05
C GLU A 40 4.59 22.81 1.82
N VAL A 41 4.70 21.72 1.06
CA VAL A 41 5.99 21.14 0.72
C VAL A 41 6.11 20.99 -0.80
N THR A 42 7.24 21.41 -1.37
CA THR A 42 7.55 21.15 -2.77
C THR A 42 8.28 19.82 -2.88
N LEU A 43 7.73 18.89 -3.64
CA LEU A 43 8.31 17.58 -3.93
C LEU A 43 8.52 17.41 -5.43
N THR A 44 9.58 16.70 -5.80
CA THR A 44 9.86 16.34 -7.20
C THR A 44 9.25 14.97 -7.50
N ASP A 45 8.35 14.93 -8.46
CA ASP A 45 7.67 13.73 -8.96
C ASP A 45 8.18 13.28 -10.34
N ALA A 46 7.46 12.39 -11.02
CA ALA A 46 7.81 11.93 -12.37
C ALA A 46 7.60 12.99 -13.46
N LYS A 47 6.90 14.10 -13.16
CA LYS A 47 6.58 15.19 -14.10
C LYS A 47 7.27 16.51 -13.77
N GLY A 48 7.97 16.59 -12.62
CA GLY A 48 8.68 17.79 -12.18
C GLY A 48 8.39 18.17 -10.73
N GLU A 49 8.42 19.45 -10.42
CA GLU A 49 8.11 19.95 -9.08
C GLU A 49 6.61 20.15 -8.89
N VAL A 50 6.11 19.67 -7.75
CA VAL A 50 4.72 19.80 -7.33
C VAL A 50 4.66 20.37 -5.91
N VAL A 51 3.87 21.42 -5.73
CA VAL A 51 3.56 21.96 -4.40
C VAL A 51 2.41 21.16 -3.82
N ILE A 52 2.69 20.45 -2.74
CA ILE A 52 1.69 19.67 -1.99
C ILE A 52 1.04 20.58 -0.94
N PRO A 53 -0.28 20.62 -0.85
CA PRO A 53 -0.99 21.38 0.18
C PRO A 53 -0.56 20.98 1.60
N ALA A 54 -0.54 21.91 2.52
CA ALA A 54 -0.08 21.70 3.90
C ALA A 54 -0.84 20.58 4.65
N ASN A 55 -2.08 20.34 4.33
CA ASN A 55 -2.93 19.33 4.99
C ASN A 55 -4.07 18.91 4.05
N PRO A 56 -3.77 18.17 2.98
CA PRO A 56 -4.77 17.76 2.03
C PRO A 56 -5.83 16.89 2.73
N LYS A 57 -7.10 17.14 2.45
CA LYS A 57 -8.25 16.48 3.08
C LYS A 57 -9.06 15.62 2.11
N ARG A 58 -9.03 15.98 0.84
CA ARG A 58 -9.81 15.34 -0.21
C ARG A 58 -8.88 14.78 -1.27
N ILE A 59 -8.27 13.65 -0.94
CA ILE A 59 -7.24 13.01 -1.77
C ILE A 59 -7.90 11.97 -2.67
N ILE A 60 -7.62 12.02 -3.95
CA ILE A 60 -7.92 10.94 -4.90
C ILE A 60 -6.60 10.28 -5.28
N ALA A 61 -6.50 8.97 -5.05
CA ALA A 61 -5.28 8.22 -5.30
C ALA A 61 -5.60 6.76 -5.72
N PRO A 62 -6.10 6.55 -6.96
CA PRO A 62 -6.49 5.22 -7.43
C PRO A 62 -5.34 4.24 -7.35
N TYR A 63 -5.60 3.02 -6.87
CA TYR A 63 -4.62 1.96 -6.58
C TYR A 63 -3.64 2.26 -5.43
N LEU A 64 -3.77 3.39 -4.73
CA LEU A 64 -2.94 3.78 -3.58
C LEU A 64 -3.76 3.93 -2.30
N GLU A 65 -5.03 3.52 -2.31
CA GLU A 65 -5.92 3.59 -1.15
C GLU A 65 -5.37 2.83 0.05
N ASP A 66 -4.69 1.69 -0.18
CA ASP A 66 -4.00 0.93 0.87
C ASP A 66 -3.01 1.82 1.65
N SER A 67 -2.14 2.55 0.93
CA SER A 67 -1.16 3.44 1.55
C SER A 67 -1.82 4.61 2.29
N LEU A 68 -2.95 5.15 1.80
CA LEU A 68 -3.70 6.19 2.49
C LEU A 68 -4.31 5.66 3.80
N VAL A 69 -5.00 4.53 3.73
CA VAL A 69 -5.65 3.89 4.89
C VAL A 69 -4.61 3.45 5.92
N ALA A 70 -3.50 2.87 5.50
CA ALA A 70 -2.38 2.49 6.37
C ALA A 70 -1.82 3.68 7.17
N LEU A 71 -1.89 4.89 6.62
CA LEU A 71 -1.49 6.13 7.28
C LEU A 71 -2.67 6.86 7.98
N GLY A 72 -3.83 6.19 8.12
CA GLY A 72 -5.01 6.75 8.79
C GLY A 72 -5.68 7.87 8.00
N VAL A 73 -5.57 7.87 6.66
CA VAL A 73 -6.19 8.87 5.79
C VAL A 73 -7.24 8.21 4.91
N LYS A 74 -8.47 8.72 4.97
CA LYS A 74 -9.57 8.26 4.11
C LYS A 74 -9.53 9.01 2.79
N PRO A 75 -9.51 8.32 1.62
CA PRO A 75 -9.57 8.97 0.31
C PRO A 75 -10.93 9.65 0.08
N ALA A 76 -10.98 10.65 -0.81
CA ALA A 76 -12.22 11.30 -1.22
C ALA A 76 -13.07 10.41 -2.13
N ALA A 77 -12.43 9.48 -2.83
CA ALA A 77 -13.07 8.46 -3.66
C ALA A 77 -12.20 7.21 -3.71
N GLN A 78 -12.82 6.05 -3.87
CA GLN A 78 -12.15 4.75 -3.96
C GLN A 78 -12.23 4.17 -5.36
N TRP A 79 -11.16 3.50 -5.76
CA TRP A 79 -11.05 2.77 -7.01
C TRP A 79 -12.14 1.71 -7.18
N SER A 80 -12.63 1.54 -8.41
CA SER A 80 -13.52 0.45 -8.76
C SER A 80 -13.41 0.05 -10.23
N ILE A 81 -13.72 -1.23 -10.52
CA ILE A 81 -14.04 -1.73 -11.86
C ILE A 81 -15.47 -2.28 -11.82
N GLY A 82 -16.41 -1.54 -12.39
CA GLY A 82 -17.81 -1.82 -12.21
C GLY A 82 -18.18 -1.83 -10.72
N ASP A 83 -18.71 -2.95 -10.23
CA ASP A 83 -19.04 -3.13 -8.80
C ASP A 83 -17.88 -3.64 -7.97
N THR A 84 -16.78 -4.07 -8.58
CA THR A 84 -15.60 -4.57 -7.87
C THR A 84 -14.84 -3.41 -7.22
N VAL A 85 -14.56 -3.55 -5.94
CA VAL A 85 -13.74 -2.66 -5.10
C VAL A 85 -12.66 -3.49 -4.39
N LEU A 86 -11.81 -2.83 -3.61
CA LEU A 86 -10.88 -3.50 -2.71
C LEU A 86 -11.64 -3.96 -1.45
N ASP A 87 -12.12 -5.21 -1.47
CA ASP A 87 -13.01 -5.75 -0.43
C ASP A 87 -12.32 -5.72 0.95
N TYR A 88 -11.01 -5.97 1.01
CA TYR A 88 -10.24 -5.92 2.26
C TYR A 88 -10.17 -4.52 2.89
N LEU A 89 -10.40 -3.45 2.13
CA LEU A 89 -10.46 -2.07 2.66
C LEU A 89 -11.87 -1.59 3.01
N GLN A 90 -12.91 -2.40 2.77
CA GLN A 90 -14.28 -1.95 3.00
C GLN A 90 -14.65 -1.68 4.48
N PRO A 91 -13.98 -2.25 5.49
CA PRO A 91 -14.16 -1.75 6.85
C PRO A 91 -13.98 -0.23 6.98
N GLU A 92 -13.03 0.35 6.22
CA GLU A 92 -12.73 1.79 6.23
C GLU A 92 -13.42 2.57 5.09
N LEU A 93 -13.65 1.93 3.93
CA LEU A 93 -14.02 2.62 2.69
C LEU A 93 -15.47 2.38 2.22
N LYS A 94 -16.29 1.60 2.91
CA LYS A 94 -17.66 1.24 2.47
C LYS A 94 -18.54 2.45 2.09
N ASP A 95 -18.33 3.59 2.75
CA ASP A 95 -19.11 4.82 2.53
C ASP A 95 -18.39 5.82 1.61
N VAL A 96 -17.23 5.46 1.05
CA VAL A 96 -16.45 6.29 0.14
C VAL A 96 -16.98 6.14 -1.29
N PRO A 97 -17.27 7.24 -2.01
CA PRO A 97 -17.73 7.18 -3.39
C PRO A 97 -16.79 6.37 -4.29
N LYS A 98 -17.36 5.56 -5.19
CA LYS A 98 -16.60 4.80 -6.19
C LYS A 98 -16.19 5.71 -7.35
N ILE A 99 -14.97 5.51 -7.86
CA ILE A 99 -14.48 6.10 -9.11
C ILE A 99 -13.98 5.00 -10.03
N GLY A 100 -14.12 5.21 -11.34
CA GLY A 100 -13.58 4.31 -12.35
C GLY A 100 -12.06 4.16 -12.23
N TRP A 101 -11.57 2.99 -12.53
CA TRP A 101 -10.13 2.62 -12.45
C TRP A 101 -9.22 3.55 -13.27
N ASP A 102 -9.74 4.15 -14.33
CA ASP A 102 -9.06 5.07 -15.24
C ASP A 102 -9.23 6.54 -14.84
N LEU A 103 -9.89 6.81 -13.70
CA LEU A 103 -10.17 8.13 -13.16
C LEU A 103 -10.73 9.11 -14.23
N PRO A 104 -11.98 8.95 -14.70
CA PRO A 104 -12.56 9.92 -15.64
C PRO A 104 -12.53 11.34 -15.07
N LEU A 105 -12.18 12.34 -15.90
CA LEU A 105 -12.05 13.74 -15.46
C LEU A 105 -13.31 14.28 -14.77
N GLU A 106 -14.49 13.90 -15.26
CA GLU A 106 -15.77 14.28 -14.66
C GLU A 106 -15.91 13.73 -13.23
N GLN A 107 -15.46 12.51 -12.99
CA GLN A 107 -15.47 11.92 -11.64
C GLN A 107 -14.40 12.58 -10.74
N ALA A 108 -13.24 12.93 -11.29
CA ALA A 108 -12.25 13.70 -10.55
C ALA A 108 -12.83 15.06 -10.11
N ILE A 109 -13.46 15.81 -11.03
CA ILE A 109 -14.07 17.11 -10.76
C ILE A 109 -15.20 16.98 -9.72
N SER A 110 -16.09 16.02 -9.88
CA SER A 110 -17.28 15.87 -9.00
C SER A 110 -16.90 15.53 -7.54
N ASN A 111 -15.76 14.89 -7.33
CA ASN A 111 -15.23 14.58 -6.00
C ASN A 111 -14.44 15.75 -5.38
N ASN A 112 -14.26 16.87 -6.09
CA ASN A 112 -13.64 18.11 -5.61
C ASN A 112 -12.37 17.85 -4.78
N PRO A 113 -11.32 17.20 -5.35
CA PRO A 113 -10.09 16.91 -4.62
C PRO A 113 -9.27 18.17 -4.35
N ASP A 114 -8.47 18.11 -3.27
CA ASP A 114 -7.41 19.08 -3.01
C ASP A 114 -6.01 18.53 -3.33
N LEU A 115 -5.94 17.22 -3.64
CA LEU A 115 -4.74 16.54 -4.12
C LEU A 115 -5.13 15.29 -4.94
N ILE A 116 -4.47 15.09 -6.08
CA ILE A 116 -4.58 13.88 -6.88
C ILE A 116 -3.20 13.20 -6.90
N ILE A 117 -3.17 11.87 -6.69
CA ILE A 117 -1.92 11.10 -6.72
C ILE A 117 -2.08 9.94 -7.70
N PHE A 118 -1.16 9.82 -8.64
CA PHE A 118 -1.09 8.70 -9.57
C PHE A 118 0.06 7.76 -9.21
N SER A 119 -0.20 6.47 -9.27
CA SER A 119 0.78 5.42 -8.93
C SER A 119 1.94 5.31 -9.93
N SER A 120 1.79 5.84 -11.14
CA SER A 120 2.85 5.90 -12.18
C SER A 120 2.44 6.82 -13.32
N PRO A 121 3.38 7.22 -14.21
CA PRO A 121 3.03 7.92 -15.45
C PRO A 121 2.09 7.11 -16.36
N ALA A 122 2.19 5.78 -16.35
CA ALA A 122 1.35 4.89 -17.16
C ALA A 122 -0.11 4.83 -16.67
N SER A 123 -0.38 5.15 -15.40
CA SER A 123 -1.75 5.18 -14.85
C SER A 123 -2.56 6.39 -15.32
N ILE A 124 -1.92 7.39 -15.95
CA ILE A 124 -2.59 8.56 -16.51
C ILE A 124 -3.08 8.25 -17.92
N GLN A 125 -4.38 8.08 -18.05
CA GLN A 125 -4.99 7.75 -19.34
C GLN A 125 -4.91 8.91 -20.35
N LYS A 126 -4.73 8.58 -21.61
CA LYS A 126 -4.82 9.52 -22.76
C LYS A 126 -3.96 10.78 -22.64
N GLY A 127 -2.90 10.77 -21.82
CA GLY A 127 -2.03 11.93 -21.62
C GLY A 127 -2.70 13.12 -20.92
N GLN A 128 -3.76 12.90 -20.14
CA GLN A 128 -4.59 13.94 -19.52
C GLN A 128 -3.96 14.59 -18.26
N TYR A 129 -2.65 14.48 -18.05
CA TYR A 129 -1.96 15.04 -16.88
C TYR A 129 -2.27 16.53 -16.65
N GLU A 130 -2.19 17.35 -17.72
CA GLU A 130 -2.45 18.79 -17.63
C GLU A 130 -3.92 19.11 -17.29
N GLU A 131 -4.86 18.22 -17.61
CA GLU A 131 -6.26 18.39 -17.23
C GLU A 131 -6.47 18.13 -15.74
N TYR A 132 -5.83 17.10 -15.19
CA TYR A 132 -5.89 16.85 -13.74
C TYR A 132 -5.26 17.99 -12.93
N LYS A 133 -4.17 18.59 -13.41
CA LYS A 133 -3.53 19.76 -12.76
C LYS A 133 -4.45 20.99 -12.68
N LYS A 134 -5.40 21.12 -13.60
CA LYS A 134 -6.40 22.20 -13.53
C LYS A 134 -7.44 21.94 -12.45
N ILE A 135 -7.61 20.68 -12.02
CA ILE A 135 -8.57 20.29 -10.98
C ILE A 135 -7.94 20.47 -9.60
N ALA A 136 -6.73 19.90 -9.38
CA ALA A 136 -6.00 19.98 -8.13
C ALA A 136 -4.49 19.76 -8.36
N PRO A 137 -3.62 20.14 -7.40
CA PRO A 137 -2.23 19.67 -7.38
C PRO A 137 -2.17 18.17 -7.64
N THR A 138 -1.36 17.77 -8.64
CA THR A 138 -1.30 16.38 -9.10
C THR A 138 0.11 15.85 -8.98
N TYR A 139 0.30 14.82 -8.15
CA TYR A 139 1.57 14.14 -7.90
C TYR A 139 1.59 12.79 -8.62
N VAL A 140 2.68 12.48 -9.31
CA VAL A 140 2.84 11.23 -10.06
C VAL A 140 4.07 10.49 -9.54
N TYR A 141 3.90 9.27 -9.03
CA TYR A 141 5.03 8.48 -8.56
C TYR A 141 6.03 8.22 -9.69
N LYS A 142 7.32 8.28 -9.33
CA LYS A 142 8.41 7.87 -10.23
C LYS A 142 8.41 6.36 -10.38
N GLU A 143 8.97 5.85 -11.48
CA GLU A 143 8.99 4.42 -11.79
C GLU A 143 9.63 3.58 -10.66
N GLU A 144 10.74 4.06 -10.09
CA GLU A 144 11.41 3.38 -8.98
C GLU A 144 10.62 3.33 -7.68
N VAL A 145 9.58 4.18 -7.55
CA VAL A 145 8.62 4.16 -6.44
C VAL A 145 7.44 3.26 -6.78
N SER A 146 6.95 3.34 -8.02
CA SER A 146 5.78 2.59 -8.50
C SER A 146 5.96 1.07 -8.38
N ALA A 147 7.17 0.58 -8.57
CA ALA A 147 7.48 -0.85 -8.58
C ALA A 147 7.53 -1.50 -7.18
N ASP A 148 7.49 -0.71 -6.11
CA ASP A 148 7.70 -1.19 -4.74
C ASP A 148 6.73 -0.52 -3.77
N TRP A 149 5.80 -1.28 -3.20
CA TRP A 149 4.77 -0.74 -2.31
C TRP A 149 5.35 -0.16 -1.00
N ARG A 150 6.51 -0.62 -0.53
CA ARG A 150 7.18 -0.05 0.65
C ARG A 150 7.70 1.36 0.35
N LYS A 151 8.21 1.57 -0.86
CA LYS A 151 8.59 2.90 -1.36
C LYS A 151 7.36 3.78 -1.58
N GLN A 152 6.26 3.21 -2.10
CA GLN A 152 4.99 3.93 -2.24
C GLN A 152 4.48 4.43 -0.90
N LEU A 153 4.44 3.57 0.13
CA LEU A 153 4.04 3.95 1.50
C LEU A 153 4.96 5.02 2.09
N SER A 154 6.27 4.86 1.93
CA SER A 154 7.26 5.84 2.38
C SER A 154 7.09 7.20 1.70
N GLN A 155 6.81 7.19 0.39
CA GLN A 155 6.55 8.41 -0.38
C GLN A 155 5.20 9.04 -0.01
N MET A 156 4.16 8.23 0.22
CA MET A 156 2.87 8.70 0.75
C MET A 156 3.07 9.38 2.11
N GLY A 157 3.90 8.80 2.99
CA GLY A 157 4.27 9.42 4.25
C GLY A 157 4.88 10.82 4.07
N LYS A 158 5.76 11.01 3.08
CA LYS A 158 6.35 12.34 2.77
C LYS A 158 5.29 13.32 2.26
N ILE A 159 4.42 12.87 1.36
CA ILE A 159 3.32 13.69 0.80
C ILE A 159 2.37 14.16 1.91
N LEU A 160 2.08 13.31 2.87
CA LEU A 160 1.10 13.55 3.95
C LEU A 160 1.74 14.12 5.23
N ASN A 161 3.06 14.36 5.26
CA ASN A 161 3.82 14.71 6.47
C ASN A 161 3.65 13.67 7.61
N LYS A 162 3.64 12.37 7.24
CA LYS A 162 3.45 11.19 8.11
C LYS A 162 4.62 10.20 7.96
N GLN A 163 5.86 10.72 7.86
CA GLN A 163 7.05 9.89 7.63
C GLN A 163 7.32 8.94 8.81
N ASP A 164 7.08 9.40 10.03
CA ASP A 164 7.31 8.61 11.23
C ASP A 164 6.31 7.46 11.32
N GLU A 165 5.03 7.71 10.98
CA GLU A 165 3.99 6.69 10.91
C GLU A 165 4.29 5.66 9.80
N ALA A 166 4.72 6.10 8.62
CA ALA A 166 5.10 5.21 7.53
C ALA A 166 6.29 4.32 7.92
N LYS A 167 7.32 4.91 8.55
CA LYS A 167 8.49 4.18 9.04
C LYS A 167 8.11 3.14 10.10
N LYS A 168 7.23 3.53 11.04
CA LYS A 168 6.75 2.61 12.08
C LYS A 168 5.97 1.45 11.46
N ALA A 169 5.04 1.73 10.55
CA ALA A 169 4.24 0.71 9.88
C ALA A 169 5.10 -0.30 9.12
N LEU A 170 6.16 0.15 8.44
CA LEU A 170 7.11 -0.75 7.78
C LEU A 170 7.90 -1.60 8.77
N ALA A 171 8.34 -1.04 9.91
CA ALA A 171 9.05 -1.82 10.94
C ALA A 171 8.14 -2.85 11.61
N ASP A 172 6.88 -2.51 11.86
CA ASP A 172 5.87 -3.44 12.40
C ASP A 172 5.61 -4.59 11.40
N TYR A 173 5.53 -4.27 10.10
CA TYR A 173 5.42 -5.26 9.03
C TYR A 173 6.60 -6.22 8.98
N ASP A 174 7.84 -5.71 9.05
CA ASP A 174 9.05 -6.54 9.03
C ASP A 174 9.08 -7.50 10.24
N THR A 175 8.61 -7.04 11.40
CA THR A 175 8.46 -7.90 12.60
C THR A 175 7.43 -9.00 12.36
N LYS A 176 6.26 -8.66 11.79
CA LYS A 176 5.21 -9.62 11.45
C LYS A 176 5.71 -10.66 10.44
N VAL A 177 6.48 -10.23 9.43
CA VAL A 177 7.11 -11.14 8.45
C VAL A 177 8.04 -12.14 9.15
N ALA A 178 8.92 -11.66 10.04
CA ALA A 178 9.86 -12.51 10.75
C ALA A 178 9.15 -13.58 11.60
N ASP A 179 8.11 -13.18 12.34
CA ASP A 179 7.31 -14.09 13.17
C ASP A 179 6.54 -15.11 12.32
N ALA A 180 5.94 -14.66 11.22
CA ALA A 180 5.20 -15.52 10.30
C ALA A 180 6.11 -16.55 9.61
N LYS A 181 7.27 -16.08 9.12
CA LYS A 181 8.28 -16.93 8.48
C LYS A 181 8.74 -18.06 9.39
N ALA A 182 9.03 -17.76 10.67
CA ALA A 182 9.42 -18.78 11.64
C ALA A 182 8.31 -19.83 11.83
N LYS A 183 7.07 -19.40 12.05
CA LYS A 183 5.92 -20.32 12.24
C LYS A 183 5.68 -21.21 11.02
N ILE A 184 5.77 -20.64 9.80
CA ILE A 184 5.56 -21.40 8.57
C ILE A 184 6.68 -22.42 8.38
N HIS A 185 7.94 -22.01 8.59
CA HIS A 185 9.07 -22.91 8.46
C HIS A 185 8.99 -24.08 9.46
N ASP A 186 8.59 -23.83 10.70
CA ASP A 186 8.39 -24.87 11.71
C ASP A 186 7.27 -25.85 11.33
N SER A 187 6.27 -25.40 10.55
CA SER A 187 5.11 -26.21 10.18
C SER A 187 5.32 -27.02 8.91
N ILE A 188 5.84 -26.42 7.84
CA ILE A 188 5.93 -27.05 6.51
C ILE A 188 7.38 -27.23 6.02
N GLY A 189 8.40 -26.74 6.75
CA GLY A 189 9.80 -26.86 6.35
C GLY A 189 10.06 -26.29 4.94
N ASP A 190 10.61 -27.15 4.07
CA ASP A 190 10.96 -26.80 2.68
C ASP A 190 9.86 -27.17 1.66
N GLU A 191 8.63 -27.43 2.10
CA GLU A 191 7.52 -27.69 1.19
C GLU A 191 7.20 -26.43 0.36
N SER A 192 6.76 -26.66 -0.88
CA SER A 192 6.49 -25.61 -1.86
C SER A 192 5.02 -25.20 -1.87
N ALA A 193 4.75 -23.95 -2.22
CA ALA A 193 3.37 -23.49 -2.43
C ALA A 193 3.22 -22.77 -3.77
N ALA A 194 2.03 -22.90 -4.40
CA ALA A 194 1.63 -22.15 -5.56
C ALA A 194 0.37 -21.32 -5.28
N ILE A 195 0.23 -20.19 -5.98
CA ILE A 195 -1.00 -19.40 -5.96
C ILE A 195 -1.66 -19.52 -7.32
N ILE A 196 -2.91 -20.02 -7.31
CA ILE A 196 -3.75 -20.12 -8.50
C ILE A 196 -4.92 -19.16 -8.32
N TRP A 197 -5.00 -18.14 -9.17
CA TRP A 197 -6.15 -17.23 -9.22
C TRP A 197 -7.16 -17.71 -10.25
N VAL A 198 -8.40 -17.92 -9.82
CA VAL A 198 -9.54 -18.27 -10.68
C VAL A 198 -10.38 -17.02 -10.91
N MET A 199 -10.55 -16.64 -12.17
CA MET A 199 -11.39 -15.52 -12.59
C MET A 199 -12.22 -15.96 -13.78
N ALA A 200 -13.54 -15.87 -13.66
CA ALA A 200 -14.50 -16.45 -14.59
C ALA A 200 -14.24 -17.96 -14.78
N ASP A 201 -13.90 -18.40 -15.99
CA ASP A 201 -13.57 -19.78 -16.34
C ASP A 201 -12.07 -20.02 -16.54
N LYS A 202 -11.21 -19.06 -16.16
CA LYS A 202 -9.78 -19.09 -16.41
C LYS A 202 -8.97 -19.23 -15.13
N PHE A 203 -7.78 -19.80 -15.29
CA PHE A 203 -6.80 -20.03 -14.22
C PHE A 203 -5.53 -19.24 -14.52
N TYR A 204 -5.00 -18.55 -13.50
CA TYR A 204 -3.78 -17.78 -13.61
C TYR A 204 -2.83 -18.18 -12.49
N LEU A 205 -1.55 -18.39 -12.82
CA LEU A 205 -0.51 -18.54 -11.82
C LEU A 205 0.04 -17.17 -11.44
N MET A 206 0.30 -16.96 -10.15
CA MET A 206 1.03 -15.79 -9.72
C MET A 206 2.52 -16.09 -9.76
N GLU A 207 3.23 -15.35 -10.62
CA GLU A 207 4.67 -15.45 -10.82
C GLU A 207 5.42 -14.82 -9.64
N ASN A 208 6.68 -15.09 -9.55
CA ASN A 208 7.62 -14.82 -8.46
C ASN A 208 7.47 -13.44 -7.76
N ASN A 209 7.21 -12.38 -8.51
CA ASN A 209 7.14 -11.01 -7.97
C ASN A 209 5.77 -10.33 -8.17
N ARG A 210 4.74 -11.11 -8.49
CA ARG A 210 3.39 -10.56 -8.70
C ARG A 210 2.61 -10.54 -7.40
N PHE A 211 2.29 -9.35 -6.91
CA PHE A 211 1.41 -9.13 -5.75
C PHE A 211 1.72 -10.05 -4.55
N SER A 212 0.76 -10.90 -4.15
CA SER A 212 0.89 -11.84 -3.04
C SER A 212 1.98 -12.90 -3.24
N ALA A 213 2.39 -13.20 -4.47
CA ALA A 213 3.53 -14.07 -4.72
C ALA A 213 4.83 -13.47 -4.16
N ASN A 214 4.98 -12.14 -4.22
CA ASN A 214 6.11 -11.46 -3.58
C ASN A 214 6.08 -11.63 -2.05
N VAL A 215 4.89 -11.64 -1.44
CA VAL A 215 4.73 -11.94 -0.01
C VAL A 215 5.11 -13.39 0.30
N LEU A 216 4.57 -14.36 -0.45
CA LEU A 216 4.85 -15.78 -0.21
C LEU A 216 6.33 -16.12 -0.38
N TYR A 217 6.90 -15.77 -1.52
CA TYR A 217 8.24 -16.20 -1.88
C TYR A 217 9.31 -15.24 -1.38
N GLY A 218 9.07 -13.93 -1.53
CA GLY A 218 10.03 -12.89 -1.14
C GLY A 218 10.08 -12.68 0.37
N ASP A 219 8.96 -12.40 1.00
CA ASP A 219 8.90 -12.05 2.42
C ASP A 219 8.92 -13.30 3.32
N LEU A 220 7.99 -14.22 3.11
CA LEU A 220 7.84 -15.42 3.94
C LEU A 220 8.87 -16.51 3.63
N GLY A 221 9.48 -16.48 2.44
CA GLY A 221 10.50 -17.43 2.03
C GLY A 221 9.97 -18.84 1.78
N ILE A 222 8.67 -19.01 1.49
CA ILE A 222 8.08 -20.28 1.07
C ILE A 222 8.70 -20.70 -0.25
N LYS A 223 9.05 -21.98 -0.38
CA LYS A 223 9.67 -22.49 -1.58
C LYS A 223 8.73 -22.38 -2.79
N GLN A 224 9.26 -21.86 -3.88
CA GLN A 224 8.55 -21.76 -5.14
C GLN A 224 8.61 -23.09 -5.90
N PRO A 225 7.51 -23.59 -6.49
CA PRO A 225 7.58 -24.73 -7.39
C PRO A 225 8.45 -24.42 -8.61
N ALA A 226 9.25 -25.36 -9.10
CA ALA A 226 10.15 -25.16 -10.23
C ALA A 226 9.44 -24.69 -11.51
N PHE A 227 8.19 -25.13 -11.73
CA PHE A 227 7.37 -24.65 -12.84
C PHE A 227 7.10 -23.13 -12.75
N VAL A 228 6.75 -22.65 -11.55
CA VAL A 228 6.46 -21.22 -11.33
C VAL A 228 7.75 -20.41 -11.42
N GLU A 229 8.86 -20.91 -10.87
CA GLU A 229 10.18 -20.30 -10.98
C GLU A 229 10.61 -20.14 -12.46
N GLY A 230 10.31 -21.15 -13.28
CA GLY A 230 10.59 -21.16 -14.72
C GLY A 230 9.79 -20.12 -15.53
N LEU A 231 8.70 -19.56 -15.00
CA LEU A 231 7.97 -18.47 -15.65
C LEU A 231 8.72 -17.14 -15.59
N GLY A 232 9.66 -17.01 -14.65
CA GLY A 232 10.41 -15.77 -14.44
C GLY A 232 9.60 -14.69 -13.73
N GLY A 233 9.94 -13.42 -13.99
CA GLY A 233 9.24 -12.26 -13.41
C GLY A 233 7.89 -12.02 -14.07
N ALA A 234 6.97 -11.41 -13.31
CA ALA A 234 5.64 -11.09 -13.77
C ALA A 234 5.62 -10.18 -15.00
N ALA A 235 4.97 -10.64 -16.07
CA ALA A 235 4.70 -9.82 -17.25
C ALA A 235 3.59 -8.78 -16.96
N VAL A 236 3.46 -7.76 -17.82
CA VAL A 236 2.40 -6.75 -17.69
C VAL A 236 1.02 -7.39 -17.82
N GLN A 237 0.87 -8.33 -18.75
CA GLN A 237 -0.38 -9.06 -18.97
C GLN A 237 -0.39 -10.37 -18.19
N TRP A 238 -1.58 -10.78 -17.80
CA TRP A 238 -1.83 -12.08 -17.21
C TRP A 238 -2.01 -13.12 -18.31
N ASP A 239 -1.19 -14.18 -18.27
CA ASP A 239 -1.33 -15.31 -19.17
C ASP A 239 -2.08 -16.44 -18.46
N PRO A 240 -3.25 -16.90 -19.00
CA PRO A 240 -3.96 -18.00 -18.39
C PRO A 240 -3.20 -19.31 -18.58
N ILE A 241 -3.19 -20.14 -17.53
CA ILE A 241 -2.71 -21.52 -17.60
C ILE A 241 -3.87 -22.46 -17.96
N ALA A 242 -3.63 -23.38 -18.90
CA ALA A 242 -4.60 -24.40 -19.22
C ALA A 242 -4.71 -25.44 -18.10
N LEU A 243 -5.92 -25.98 -17.90
CA LEU A 243 -6.21 -26.99 -16.87
C LEU A 243 -5.26 -28.19 -16.96
N GLU A 244 -4.94 -28.63 -18.19
CA GLU A 244 -4.03 -29.74 -18.49
C GLU A 244 -2.59 -29.51 -18.05
N LYS A 245 -2.22 -28.25 -17.79
CA LYS A 245 -0.89 -27.86 -17.33
C LYS A 245 -0.77 -27.83 -15.80
N LEU A 246 -1.85 -27.85 -15.05
CA LEU A 246 -1.81 -27.81 -13.58
C LEU A 246 -0.95 -28.92 -12.95
N PRO A 247 -0.90 -30.18 -13.48
CA PRO A 247 -0.02 -31.20 -12.95
C PRO A 247 1.49 -30.90 -13.07
N GLU A 248 1.88 -30.01 -13.96
CA GLU A 248 3.29 -29.63 -14.12
C GLU A 248 3.78 -28.72 -13.00
N ILE A 249 2.87 -28.06 -12.25
CA ILE A 249 3.21 -27.14 -11.15
C ILE A 249 3.92 -27.87 -10.02
N LYS A 250 3.44 -29.07 -9.65
CA LYS A 250 4.02 -29.93 -8.59
C LYS A 250 4.23 -29.18 -7.27
N ALA A 251 3.23 -28.39 -6.86
CA ALA A 251 3.24 -27.72 -5.57
C ALA A 251 2.76 -28.67 -4.48
N ASP A 252 3.37 -28.58 -3.27
CA ASP A 252 2.91 -29.31 -2.07
C ASP A 252 1.64 -28.67 -1.50
N HIS A 253 1.52 -27.33 -1.62
CA HIS A 253 0.39 -26.53 -1.17
C HIS A 253 -0.13 -25.63 -2.30
N ILE A 254 -1.44 -25.40 -2.33
CA ILE A 254 -2.10 -24.51 -3.30
C ILE A 254 -2.98 -23.50 -2.56
N PHE A 255 -2.72 -22.22 -2.76
CA PHE A 255 -3.63 -21.14 -2.41
C PHE A 255 -4.54 -20.88 -3.62
N LEU A 256 -5.81 -21.26 -3.49
CA LEU A 256 -6.82 -21.10 -4.55
C LEU A 256 -7.57 -19.78 -4.33
N VAL A 257 -7.16 -18.74 -5.03
CA VAL A 257 -7.69 -17.39 -4.90
C VAL A 257 -8.87 -17.21 -5.86
N SER A 258 -10.06 -16.87 -5.36
CA SER A 258 -11.22 -16.62 -6.22
C SER A 258 -12.36 -15.94 -5.46
N LYS A 259 -13.29 -15.32 -6.19
CA LYS A 259 -14.62 -15.03 -5.62
C LYS A 259 -15.47 -16.30 -5.63
N LYS A 260 -16.35 -16.41 -4.65
CA LYS A 260 -17.32 -17.51 -4.63
C LYS A 260 -18.22 -17.48 -5.88
N GLY A 261 -18.43 -18.65 -6.50
CA GLY A 261 -19.32 -18.79 -7.65
C GLY A 261 -18.64 -18.53 -9.00
N GLU A 262 -17.32 -18.34 -9.05
CA GLU A 262 -16.59 -18.32 -10.31
C GLU A 262 -16.75 -19.68 -11.04
N ALA A 263 -17.05 -19.64 -12.33
CA ALA A 263 -17.30 -20.85 -13.14
C ALA A 263 -16.09 -21.80 -13.18
N GLY A 264 -14.88 -21.25 -13.08
CA GLY A 264 -13.63 -22.02 -13.00
C GLY A 264 -13.55 -22.94 -11.78
N LEU A 265 -14.18 -22.58 -10.65
CA LEU A 265 -14.23 -23.44 -9.47
C LEU A 265 -15.02 -24.73 -9.75
N ASP A 266 -16.15 -24.62 -10.46
CA ASP A 266 -16.94 -25.78 -10.89
C ASP A 266 -16.17 -26.65 -11.89
N LEU A 267 -15.37 -26.04 -12.77
CA LEU A 267 -14.50 -26.76 -13.70
C LEU A 267 -13.43 -27.56 -12.92
N LEU A 268 -12.77 -26.95 -11.94
CA LEU A 268 -11.81 -27.66 -11.09
C LEU A 268 -12.46 -28.81 -10.33
N ALA A 269 -13.58 -28.56 -9.65
CA ALA A 269 -14.27 -29.59 -8.83
C ALA A 269 -14.65 -30.84 -9.64
N LYS A 270 -15.01 -30.69 -10.92
CA LYS A 270 -15.39 -31.78 -11.83
C LYS A 270 -14.20 -32.41 -12.57
N SER A 271 -13.00 -31.80 -12.49
CA SER A 271 -11.83 -32.24 -13.24
C SER A 271 -11.10 -33.39 -12.56
N SER A 272 -10.92 -34.48 -13.29
CA SER A 272 -10.07 -35.59 -12.84
C SER A 272 -8.57 -35.17 -12.78
N ILE A 273 -8.17 -34.18 -13.60
CA ILE A 273 -6.81 -33.61 -13.58
C ILE A 273 -6.57 -32.91 -12.24
N TRP A 274 -7.48 -31.99 -11.85
CA TRP A 274 -7.41 -31.29 -10.59
C TRP A 274 -7.44 -32.23 -9.40
N ASN A 275 -8.42 -33.14 -9.37
CA ASN A 275 -8.58 -34.14 -8.30
C ASN A 275 -7.41 -35.14 -8.25
N GLY A 276 -6.61 -35.21 -9.31
CA GLY A 276 -5.41 -36.02 -9.41
C GLY A 276 -4.16 -35.40 -8.81
N LEU A 277 -4.16 -34.08 -8.53
CA LEU A 277 -3.00 -33.37 -7.94
C LEU A 277 -2.72 -33.84 -6.53
N ASP A 278 -1.45 -33.97 -6.17
CA ASP A 278 -1.07 -34.44 -4.84
C ASP A 278 -1.51 -33.45 -3.74
N ALA A 279 -1.37 -32.15 -3.96
CA ALA A 279 -1.90 -31.13 -3.04
C ALA A 279 -3.41 -31.29 -2.80
N VAL A 280 -4.21 -31.62 -3.81
CA VAL A 280 -5.66 -31.82 -3.69
C VAL A 280 -5.96 -33.10 -2.90
N LYS A 281 -5.28 -34.23 -3.23
CA LYS A 281 -5.45 -35.50 -2.52
C LYS A 281 -5.07 -35.42 -1.04
N ASN A 282 -4.06 -34.62 -0.73
CA ASN A 282 -3.56 -34.42 0.64
C ASN A 282 -4.36 -33.40 1.44
N GLY A 283 -5.33 -32.71 0.80
CA GLY A 283 -6.10 -31.67 1.46
C GLY A 283 -5.32 -30.36 1.67
N HIS A 284 -4.26 -30.13 0.90
CA HIS A 284 -3.40 -28.96 0.95
C HIS A 284 -3.85 -27.86 -0.05
N VAL A 285 -5.16 -27.71 -0.24
CA VAL A 285 -5.73 -26.61 -1.01
C VAL A 285 -6.45 -25.68 -0.05
N TYR A 286 -6.08 -24.41 -0.10
CA TYR A 286 -6.60 -23.37 0.79
C TYR A 286 -7.38 -22.35 -0.04
N GLU A 287 -8.70 -22.27 0.16
CA GLU A 287 -9.56 -21.35 -0.55
C GLU A 287 -9.48 -19.94 0.03
N MET A 288 -9.05 -18.99 -0.81
CA MET A 288 -8.99 -17.56 -0.52
C MET A 288 -10.14 -16.86 -1.22
N ASN A 289 -11.24 -16.66 -0.49
CA ASN A 289 -12.52 -16.20 -1.06
C ASN A 289 -12.61 -14.67 -1.28
N ASP A 290 -11.58 -13.93 -0.89
CA ASP A 290 -11.40 -12.51 -1.17
C ASP A 290 -10.12 -12.32 -1.98
N PRO A 291 -10.19 -12.20 -3.32
CA PRO A 291 -9.01 -12.00 -4.14
C PRO A 291 -8.40 -10.60 -4.02
N SER A 292 -9.10 -9.65 -3.38
CA SER A 292 -8.70 -8.25 -3.43
C SER A 292 -7.35 -7.96 -2.76
N ASN A 293 -7.02 -8.64 -1.64
CA ASN A 293 -5.69 -8.52 -1.03
C ASN A 293 -4.61 -9.37 -1.73
N TRP A 294 -5.01 -10.40 -2.49
CA TRP A 294 -4.07 -11.28 -3.19
C TRP A 294 -3.61 -10.70 -4.53
N THR A 295 -4.39 -9.80 -5.13
CA THR A 295 -4.18 -9.27 -6.48
C THR A 295 -3.79 -7.79 -6.51
N ILE A 296 -3.31 -7.26 -5.40
CA ILE A 296 -2.80 -5.88 -5.29
C ILE A 296 -1.57 -5.82 -4.38
N ASN A 297 -0.80 -4.75 -4.51
CA ASN A 297 0.31 -4.44 -3.62
C ASN A 297 -0.10 -3.38 -2.59
N GLY A 298 0.28 -3.58 -1.33
CA GLY A 298 0.05 -2.63 -0.26
C GLY A 298 0.42 -3.21 1.10
N LEU A 299 0.54 -2.37 2.11
CA LEU A 299 0.85 -2.80 3.47
C LEU A 299 -0.28 -3.69 4.04
N ILE A 300 -1.52 -3.18 4.02
CA ILE A 300 -2.68 -3.86 4.60
C ILE A 300 -2.99 -5.15 3.82
N ALA A 301 -2.89 -5.09 2.48
CA ALA A 301 -3.04 -6.27 1.62
C ALA A 301 -2.02 -7.36 1.96
N SER A 302 -0.75 -6.97 2.12
CA SER A 302 0.34 -7.90 2.46
C SER A 302 0.18 -8.49 3.86
N GLU A 303 -0.18 -7.67 4.86
CA GLU A 303 -0.44 -8.13 6.23
C GLU A 303 -1.60 -9.13 6.28
N LYS A 304 -2.69 -8.85 5.57
CA LYS A 304 -3.83 -9.78 5.47
C LYS A 304 -3.43 -11.08 4.79
N THR A 305 -2.66 -11.01 3.70
CA THR A 305 -2.13 -12.20 3.02
C THR A 305 -1.27 -13.05 3.97
N ILE A 306 -0.37 -12.42 4.76
CA ILE A 306 0.43 -13.12 5.78
C ILE A 306 -0.48 -13.83 6.79
N ASP A 307 -1.50 -13.15 7.31
CA ASP A 307 -2.43 -13.74 8.30
C ASP A 307 -3.16 -14.96 7.74
N GLU A 308 -3.63 -14.88 6.48
CA GLU A 308 -4.29 -15.99 5.80
C GLU A 308 -3.35 -17.17 5.54
N VAL A 309 -2.10 -16.90 5.14
CA VAL A 309 -1.08 -17.93 4.94
C VAL A 309 -0.72 -18.61 6.26
N VAL A 310 -0.45 -17.84 7.33
CA VAL A 310 -0.17 -18.39 8.67
C VAL A 310 -1.34 -19.22 9.19
N LYS A 311 -2.58 -18.78 8.98
CA LYS A 311 -3.77 -19.54 9.38
C LYS A 311 -3.90 -20.85 8.62
N SER A 312 -3.46 -20.89 7.37
CA SER A 312 -3.57 -22.07 6.50
C SER A 312 -2.45 -23.07 6.75
N LEU A 313 -1.22 -22.62 6.91
CA LEU A 313 -0.01 -23.44 7.00
C LEU A 313 0.53 -23.60 8.42
N GLY A 314 0.34 -22.63 9.30
CA GLY A 314 0.92 -22.58 10.64
C GLY A 314 0.10 -23.36 11.68
N LYS A 315 -0.08 -24.67 11.47
CA LYS A 315 -0.80 -25.55 12.42
C LYS A 315 0.09 -26.02 13.55
#